data_34b5f7d69483db55b2358c00e661d691
#
_entry.id   34b5f7d69483db55b2358c00e661d691
#
_cell.length_a   1.000
_cell.length_b   1.000
_cell.length_c   1.000
_cell.angle_alpha   90.00
_cell.angle_beta   90.00
_cell.angle_gamma   90.00
#
_symmetry.space_group_name_H-M   'P 1'
#
loop_
_entity.id
_entity.type
_entity.pdbx_description
1 polymer ?
#
loop_
_entity_poly.entity_id
_entity_poly.type
_entity_poly.pdbx_seq_one_letter_code
_entity_poly.pdbx_strand_id
1 'polypeptide(L)'
;MLLFSRRFLPFFITQFFGAFTDNLYKNALLVYLTLHLTDSQTLSLYTNLSMALFIFPMFLFSAWSGLLADRFEKRFLIVRIKWLEVFIMAVGILAFVFDLIPVMVLVLCLLGLQSTFFGPVKYGILPERLREEELMLGNGLVEAGTFLAILGGTLVGASLVARESLYPWLFAAMVASVIIGVLAAYAIPAYHGETDRHALPPFRPWQQTKALLAYTTRQKTIFQCILAISWFWLLGGALLTQIPQYTKEILNSDPTVTTYLLVLFSVGIGVGSLLSNLLARGRIEAGLVPVGAFILAAGLAGVITISANPAITEAQTLAAFWHDPRFVRTTLAFFAIAFGGGIYAVPLYAIIQHRAESGHKSQMIAANNIINALFLVIVSLLGVLVLGVLGWSLQAMFALLLVLHLAISIYIFTVVPEFIMRCLVILIIACCYRLRVEGRDNVPKSGAAIIACNHLSYMDALILMVAIRRPVRFIMYYKIFQIPLLRYIFKSAGAFPIAGQREDAALFRASFEHVHNALGKGDLIGIFPEGELSRDGKLGDYKRGIERMLARDPVPVIPVAIGNLWGSLFSHSGGLMKGGPRKWFARITVQIGVPLPPETTAAELKEATQRLLDKQ
;
A
#
# COMPACT_ATOMS: atom_id res chain seq x y z
N MET A 1 17.44 13.35 2.24
CA MET A 1 16.00 13.04 2.07
C MET A 1 15.78 12.44 0.69
N LEU A 2 14.96 11.37 0.57
CA LEU A 2 14.74 10.65 -0.71
C LEU A 2 14.21 11.59 -1.82
N LEU A 3 13.20 12.41 -1.51
CA LEU A 3 12.54 13.30 -2.48
C LEU A 3 13.55 14.17 -3.26
N PHE A 4 14.58 14.70 -2.61
CA PHE A 4 15.57 15.57 -3.24
C PHE A 4 16.80 14.82 -3.78
N SER A 5 16.78 13.49 -3.76
CA SER A 5 17.89 12.70 -4.30
C SER A 5 17.87 12.69 -5.82
N ARG A 6 19.05 12.72 -6.45
CA ARG A 6 19.23 12.67 -7.91
C ARG A 6 18.58 11.43 -8.54
N ARG A 7 18.45 10.34 -7.79
CA ARG A 7 17.85 9.06 -8.28
C ARG A 7 16.32 9.07 -8.25
N PHE A 8 15.67 9.98 -7.46
CA PHE A 8 14.22 9.98 -7.28
C PHE A 8 13.53 11.27 -7.75
N LEU A 9 14.11 12.46 -7.50
CA LEU A 9 13.48 13.75 -7.82
C LEU A 9 13.07 13.88 -9.30
N PRO A 10 13.94 13.56 -10.29
CA PRO A 10 13.54 13.68 -11.70
C PRO A 10 12.35 12.79 -12.06
N PHE A 11 12.33 11.57 -11.55
CA PHE A 11 11.20 10.66 -11.71
C PHE A 11 9.93 11.21 -11.04
N PHE A 12 10.05 11.73 -9.82
CA PHE A 12 8.93 12.34 -9.09
C PHE A 12 8.32 13.51 -9.86
N ILE A 13 9.13 14.42 -10.39
CA ILE A 13 8.68 15.55 -11.22
C ILE A 13 7.97 15.03 -12.48
N THR A 14 8.56 14.04 -13.16
CA THR A 14 8.01 13.46 -14.39
C THR A 14 6.62 12.87 -14.16
N GLN A 15 6.42 12.10 -13.08
CA GLN A 15 5.14 11.48 -12.76
C GLN A 15 4.11 12.50 -12.24
N PHE A 16 4.56 13.50 -11.48
CA PHE A 16 3.71 14.59 -10.99
C PHE A 16 3.10 15.36 -12.17
N PHE A 17 3.93 15.87 -13.08
CA PHE A 17 3.45 16.62 -14.24
C PHE A 17 2.67 15.76 -15.24
N GLY A 18 2.91 14.45 -15.31
CA GLY A 18 2.04 13.57 -16.08
C GLY A 18 0.61 13.52 -15.53
N ALA A 19 0.47 13.25 -14.23
CA ALA A 19 -0.83 13.24 -13.60
C ALA A 19 -1.51 14.63 -13.61
N PHE A 20 -0.73 15.69 -13.47
CA PHE A 20 -1.21 17.07 -13.60
C PHE A 20 -1.76 17.35 -15.00
N THR A 21 -1.02 17.00 -16.05
CA THR A 21 -1.39 17.22 -17.46
C THR A 21 -2.69 16.47 -17.81
N ASP A 22 -2.80 15.19 -17.41
CA ASP A 22 -4.01 14.40 -17.64
C ASP A 22 -5.25 15.05 -17.04
N ASN A 23 -5.14 15.54 -15.80
CA ASN A 23 -6.27 16.15 -15.11
C ASN A 23 -6.53 17.59 -15.53
N LEU A 24 -5.49 18.34 -15.90
CA LEU A 24 -5.60 19.66 -16.52
C LEU A 24 -6.44 19.57 -17.80
N TYR A 25 -6.07 18.69 -18.72
CA TYR A 25 -6.77 18.53 -19.99
C TYR A 25 -8.19 17.98 -19.80
N LYS A 26 -8.34 16.91 -19.01
CA LYS A 26 -9.64 16.28 -18.75
C LYS A 26 -10.65 17.26 -18.18
N ASN A 27 -10.28 18.03 -17.15
CA ASN A 27 -11.21 18.95 -16.52
C ASN A 27 -11.44 20.21 -17.38
N ALA A 28 -10.44 20.69 -18.13
CA ALA A 28 -10.65 21.73 -19.12
C ALA A 28 -11.69 21.26 -20.17
N LEU A 29 -11.55 20.05 -20.72
CA LEU A 29 -12.51 19.51 -21.68
C LEU A 29 -13.92 19.40 -21.08
N LEU A 30 -14.09 18.85 -19.89
CA LEU A 30 -15.41 18.68 -19.28
C LEU A 30 -16.12 20.02 -19.02
N VAL A 31 -15.40 21.02 -18.55
CA VAL A 31 -15.97 22.37 -18.35
C VAL A 31 -16.24 23.02 -19.69
N TYR A 32 -15.34 22.89 -20.69
CA TYR A 32 -15.56 23.37 -22.04
C TYR A 32 -16.86 22.83 -22.67
N LEU A 33 -17.08 21.51 -22.59
CA LEU A 33 -18.30 20.87 -23.05
C LEU A 33 -19.55 21.45 -22.38
N THR A 34 -19.49 21.68 -21.07
CA THR A 34 -20.59 22.24 -20.28
C THR A 34 -20.94 23.68 -20.69
N LEU A 35 -19.93 24.47 -21.12
CA LEU A 35 -20.12 25.87 -21.52
C LEU A 35 -20.59 26.02 -22.96
N HIS A 36 -20.20 25.09 -23.87
CA HIS A 36 -20.46 25.23 -25.32
C HIS A 36 -21.58 24.33 -25.84
N LEU A 37 -21.97 23.28 -25.11
CA LEU A 37 -23.08 22.41 -25.50
C LEU A 37 -24.33 22.76 -24.71
N THR A 38 -25.35 23.28 -25.43
CA THR A 38 -26.65 23.65 -24.85
C THR A 38 -27.60 22.47 -24.75
N ASP A 39 -27.48 21.49 -25.67
CA ASP A 39 -28.30 20.29 -25.64
C ASP A 39 -27.81 19.30 -24.58
N SER A 40 -28.67 18.98 -23.61
CA SER A 40 -28.37 18.13 -22.49
C SER A 40 -28.04 16.66 -22.88
N GLN A 41 -28.63 16.16 -23.97
CA GLN A 41 -28.35 14.79 -24.45
C GLN A 41 -26.96 14.72 -25.08
N THR A 42 -26.62 15.69 -25.93
CA THR A 42 -25.29 15.80 -26.55
C THR A 42 -24.19 16.02 -25.48
N LEU A 43 -24.43 16.90 -24.51
CA LEU A 43 -23.50 17.10 -23.37
C LEU A 43 -23.26 15.80 -22.59
N SER A 44 -24.34 15.10 -22.23
CA SER A 44 -24.25 13.84 -21.53
C SER A 44 -23.50 12.77 -22.34
N LEU A 45 -23.78 12.68 -23.65
CA LEU A 45 -23.09 11.76 -24.54
C LEU A 45 -21.60 12.01 -24.58
N TYR A 46 -21.14 13.24 -24.85
CA TYR A 46 -19.72 13.57 -24.95
C TYR A 46 -19.00 13.44 -23.59
N THR A 47 -19.64 13.80 -22.49
CA THR A 47 -19.08 13.65 -21.14
C THR A 47 -18.84 12.18 -20.80
N ASN A 48 -19.86 11.34 -20.99
CA ASN A 48 -19.74 9.89 -20.70
C ASN A 48 -18.77 9.19 -21.66
N LEU A 49 -18.81 9.55 -22.95
CA LEU A 49 -17.88 9.03 -23.96
C LEU A 49 -16.43 9.40 -23.63
N SER A 50 -16.18 10.63 -23.20
CA SER A 50 -14.86 11.10 -22.76
C SER A 50 -14.30 10.26 -21.64
N MET A 51 -15.10 9.98 -20.61
CA MET A 51 -14.67 9.16 -19.48
C MET A 51 -14.44 7.69 -19.86
N ALA A 52 -15.34 7.13 -20.68
CA ALA A 52 -15.20 5.76 -21.17
C ALA A 52 -13.94 5.57 -22.03
N LEU A 53 -13.69 6.51 -22.94
CA LEU A 53 -12.53 6.47 -23.85
C LEU A 53 -11.21 6.70 -23.11
N PHE A 54 -11.19 7.45 -22.02
CA PHE A 54 -9.99 7.59 -21.19
C PHE A 54 -9.58 6.26 -20.51
N ILE A 55 -10.59 5.48 -20.09
CA ILE A 55 -10.35 4.21 -19.37
C ILE A 55 -10.13 3.03 -20.35
N PHE A 56 -10.75 3.06 -21.52
CA PHE A 56 -10.75 1.97 -22.49
C PHE A 56 -9.36 1.42 -22.86
N PRO A 57 -8.33 2.25 -23.12
CA PRO A 57 -6.98 1.76 -23.41
C PRO A 57 -6.37 0.86 -22.32
N MET A 58 -6.79 1.04 -21.06
CA MET A 58 -6.28 0.22 -19.96
C MET A 58 -6.63 -1.26 -20.11
N PHE A 59 -7.79 -1.58 -20.69
CA PHE A 59 -8.18 -2.98 -20.95
C PHE A 59 -7.38 -3.61 -22.09
N LEU A 60 -7.08 -2.83 -23.13
CA LEU A 60 -6.44 -3.35 -24.33
C LEU A 60 -4.91 -3.42 -24.21
N PHE A 61 -4.30 -2.41 -23.61
CA PHE A 61 -2.85 -2.21 -23.70
C PHE A 61 -2.09 -2.48 -22.40
N SER A 62 -2.74 -2.58 -21.23
CA SER A 62 -2.01 -2.72 -19.96
C SER A 62 -1.15 -3.98 -19.92
N ALA A 63 -1.65 -5.14 -20.34
CA ALA A 63 -0.88 -6.38 -20.32
C ALA A 63 0.39 -6.27 -21.20
N TRP A 64 0.26 -5.69 -22.39
CA TRP A 64 1.38 -5.45 -23.28
C TRP A 64 2.35 -4.40 -22.76
N SER A 65 1.83 -3.33 -22.18
CA SER A 65 2.62 -2.29 -21.50
C SER A 65 3.45 -2.86 -20.34
N GLY A 66 2.88 -3.77 -19.55
CA GLY A 66 3.61 -4.46 -18.48
C GLY A 66 4.78 -5.31 -19.02
N LEU A 67 4.56 -6.04 -20.13
CA LEU A 67 5.61 -6.79 -20.81
C LEU A 67 6.73 -5.88 -21.34
N LEU A 68 6.37 -4.74 -21.94
CA LEU A 68 7.36 -3.74 -22.40
C LEU A 68 8.16 -3.19 -21.22
N ALA A 69 7.48 -2.84 -20.13
CA ALA A 69 8.10 -2.26 -18.95
C ALA A 69 9.07 -3.23 -18.24
N ASP A 70 8.84 -4.55 -18.30
CA ASP A 70 9.76 -5.54 -17.72
C ASP A 70 10.94 -5.87 -18.65
N ARG A 71 10.81 -5.65 -19.98
CA ARG A 71 11.85 -5.98 -20.97
C ARG A 71 12.78 -4.84 -21.33
N PHE A 72 12.28 -3.61 -21.31
CA PHE A 72 13.06 -2.43 -21.70
C PHE A 72 13.49 -1.61 -20.49
N GLU A 73 14.59 -0.90 -20.64
CA GLU A 73 15.06 0.07 -19.64
C GLU A 73 13.99 1.15 -19.42
N LYS A 74 13.58 1.31 -18.17
CA LYS A 74 12.42 2.14 -17.82
C LYS A 74 12.60 3.61 -18.14
N ARG A 75 13.81 4.17 -18.00
CA ARG A 75 14.12 5.55 -18.44
C ARG A 75 13.86 5.74 -19.93
N PHE A 76 14.31 4.78 -20.76
CA PHE A 76 14.08 4.83 -22.20
C PHE A 76 12.58 4.89 -22.51
N LEU A 77 11.78 4.05 -21.86
CA LEU A 77 10.32 4.05 -22.04
C LEU A 77 9.71 5.37 -21.56
N ILE A 78 10.10 5.87 -20.39
CA ILE A 78 9.59 7.13 -19.83
C ILE A 78 9.81 8.28 -20.81
N VAL A 79 11.02 8.43 -21.35
CA VAL A 79 11.33 9.51 -22.29
C VAL A 79 10.45 9.41 -23.55
N ARG A 80 10.26 8.19 -24.11
CA ARG A 80 9.41 7.99 -25.28
C ARG A 80 7.93 8.29 -25.01
N ILE A 81 7.42 7.84 -23.86
CA ILE A 81 6.07 8.11 -23.41
C ILE A 81 5.85 9.63 -23.21
N LYS A 82 6.85 10.35 -22.70
CA LYS A 82 6.76 11.79 -22.52
C LYS A 82 6.80 12.57 -23.85
N TRP A 83 7.53 12.12 -24.83
CA TRP A 83 7.43 12.70 -26.19
C TRP A 83 6.08 12.44 -26.86
N LEU A 84 5.49 11.25 -26.64
CA LEU A 84 4.12 10.97 -27.09
C LEU A 84 3.12 11.95 -26.43
N GLU A 85 3.28 12.24 -25.12
CA GLU A 85 2.45 13.20 -24.40
C GLU A 85 2.57 14.62 -24.97
N VAL A 86 3.76 15.07 -25.37
CA VAL A 86 3.96 16.36 -26.06
C VAL A 86 3.18 16.40 -27.35
N PHE A 87 3.27 15.36 -28.18
CA PHE A 87 2.53 15.28 -29.43
C PHE A 87 1.01 15.31 -29.21
N ILE A 88 0.50 14.50 -28.28
CA ILE A 88 -0.91 14.45 -27.92
C ILE A 88 -1.40 15.82 -27.44
N MET A 89 -0.62 16.50 -26.63
CA MET A 89 -1.00 17.82 -26.10
C MET A 89 -0.99 18.90 -27.17
N ALA A 90 -0.06 18.84 -28.13
CA ALA A 90 -0.06 19.75 -29.28
C ALA A 90 -1.35 19.61 -30.11
N VAL A 91 -1.76 18.35 -30.39
CA VAL A 91 -3.06 18.08 -31.05
C VAL A 91 -4.23 18.59 -30.20
N GLY A 92 -4.16 18.42 -28.87
CA GLY A 92 -5.18 18.89 -27.93
C GLY A 92 -5.34 20.42 -27.95
N ILE A 93 -4.24 21.16 -27.95
CA ILE A 93 -4.27 22.64 -28.07
C ILE A 93 -4.89 23.07 -29.40
N LEU A 94 -4.48 22.45 -30.51
CA LEU A 94 -5.07 22.73 -31.83
C LEU A 94 -6.57 22.42 -31.85
N ALA A 95 -6.99 21.34 -31.19
CA ALA A 95 -8.42 21.00 -31.10
C ALA A 95 -9.22 22.08 -30.35
N PHE A 96 -8.66 22.67 -29.28
CA PHE A 96 -9.29 23.82 -28.58
C PHE A 96 -9.29 25.09 -29.44
N VAL A 97 -8.21 25.35 -30.18
CA VAL A 97 -8.10 26.57 -31.05
C VAL A 97 -9.12 26.53 -32.20
N PHE A 98 -9.42 25.35 -32.75
CA PHE A 98 -10.32 25.15 -33.86
C PHE A 98 -11.71 24.62 -33.47
N ASP A 99 -12.05 24.57 -32.18
CA ASP A 99 -13.34 24.09 -31.64
C ASP A 99 -13.73 22.67 -32.10
N LEU A 100 -12.76 21.79 -32.25
CA LEU A 100 -12.96 20.43 -32.74
C LEU A 100 -13.27 19.43 -31.60
N ILE A 101 -14.51 19.49 -31.07
CA ILE A 101 -14.95 18.63 -29.94
C ILE A 101 -14.65 17.14 -30.14
N PRO A 102 -14.91 16.50 -31.31
CA PRO A 102 -14.56 15.08 -31.47
C PRO A 102 -13.05 14.80 -31.34
N VAL A 103 -12.22 15.75 -31.81
CA VAL A 103 -10.75 15.63 -31.67
C VAL A 103 -10.33 15.83 -30.22
N MET A 104 -10.95 16.76 -29.48
CA MET A 104 -10.67 16.93 -28.05
C MET A 104 -10.94 15.63 -27.26
N VAL A 105 -12.05 14.95 -27.58
CA VAL A 105 -12.39 13.66 -26.94
C VAL A 105 -11.41 12.56 -27.35
N LEU A 106 -10.98 12.53 -28.63
CA LEU A 106 -9.94 11.61 -29.09
C LEU A 106 -8.60 11.85 -28.37
N VAL A 107 -8.21 13.10 -28.14
CA VAL A 107 -7.01 13.46 -27.37
C VAL A 107 -7.09 12.91 -25.96
N LEU A 108 -8.24 12.96 -25.30
CA LEU A 108 -8.41 12.36 -23.98
C LEU A 108 -8.24 10.83 -24.00
N CYS A 109 -8.71 10.15 -25.05
CA CYS A 109 -8.45 8.73 -25.28
C CYS A 109 -6.94 8.44 -25.42
N LEU A 110 -6.23 9.28 -26.19
CA LEU A 110 -4.78 9.15 -26.39
C LEU A 110 -3.98 9.43 -25.09
N LEU A 111 -4.43 10.36 -24.24
CA LEU A 111 -3.89 10.55 -22.90
C LEU A 111 -4.10 9.30 -22.02
N GLY A 112 -5.29 8.69 -22.09
CA GLY A 112 -5.56 7.41 -21.43
C GLY A 112 -4.64 6.28 -21.93
N LEU A 113 -4.35 6.24 -23.22
CA LEU A 113 -3.38 5.31 -23.80
C LEU A 113 -1.96 5.57 -23.27
N GLN A 114 -1.51 6.82 -23.28
CA GLN A 114 -0.22 7.24 -22.74
C GLN A 114 -0.09 6.86 -21.25
N SER A 115 -1.11 7.15 -20.44
CA SER A 115 -1.15 6.79 -19.02
C SER A 115 -1.15 5.27 -18.79
N THR A 116 -1.75 4.49 -19.72
CA THR A 116 -1.71 3.02 -19.70
C THR A 116 -0.28 2.49 -19.85
N PHE A 117 0.53 3.09 -20.71
CA PHE A 117 1.94 2.72 -20.85
C PHE A 117 2.80 3.24 -19.69
N PHE A 118 2.46 4.40 -19.15
CA PHE A 118 3.24 4.98 -18.06
C PHE A 118 3.04 4.26 -16.72
N GLY A 119 1.84 3.76 -16.42
CA GLY A 119 1.50 3.14 -15.14
C GLY A 119 2.44 2.00 -14.70
N PRO A 120 2.63 0.93 -15.48
CA PRO A 120 3.55 -0.16 -15.15
C PRO A 120 5.01 0.30 -15.01
N VAL A 121 5.44 1.28 -15.80
CA VAL A 121 6.79 1.86 -15.71
C VAL A 121 6.95 2.69 -14.43
N LYS A 122 5.94 3.50 -14.08
CA LYS A 122 5.90 4.37 -12.90
C LYS A 122 6.15 3.60 -11.60
N TYR A 123 5.44 2.50 -11.39
CA TYR A 123 5.60 1.71 -10.17
C TYR A 123 6.71 0.65 -10.30
N GLY A 124 7.01 0.18 -11.52
CA GLY A 124 8.07 -0.78 -11.78
C GLY A 124 9.49 -0.21 -11.61
N ILE A 125 9.69 1.11 -11.78
CA ILE A 125 11.00 1.75 -11.58
C ILE A 125 11.40 1.86 -10.11
N LEU A 126 10.44 1.90 -9.18
CA LEU A 126 10.71 2.08 -7.75
C LEU A 126 11.62 0.98 -7.19
N PRO A 127 11.31 -0.32 -7.35
CA PRO A 127 12.16 -1.38 -6.81
C PRO A 127 13.51 -1.54 -7.54
N GLU A 128 13.73 -0.86 -8.66
CA GLU A 128 15.04 -0.80 -9.34
C GLU A 128 15.93 0.33 -8.80
N ARG A 129 15.31 1.40 -8.31
CA ARG A 129 16.01 2.62 -7.90
C ARG A 129 16.10 2.81 -6.39
N LEU A 130 15.20 2.17 -5.66
CA LEU A 130 15.07 2.32 -4.23
C LEU A 130 15.47 1.03 -3.53
N ARG A 131 16.07 1.18 -2.36
CA ARG A 131 16.29 0.07 -1.45
C ARG A 131 14.94 -0.39 -0.89
N GLU A 132 14.85 -1.62 -0.44
CA GLU A 132 13.63 -2.17 0.15
C GLU A 132 13.07 -1.28 1.28
N GLU A 133 13.95 -0.73 2.12
CA GLU A 133 13.62 0.16 3.22
C GLU A 133 13.02 1.50 2.76
N GLU A 134 13.24 1.89 1.51
CA GLU A 134 12.77 3.13 0.91
C GLU A 134 11.48 2.95 0.09
N LEU A 135 11.05 1.72 -0.18
CA LEU A 135 9.87 1.45 -1.02
C LEU A 135 8.59 2.04 -0.43
N MET A 136 8.41 1.95 0.89
CA MET A 136 7.26 2.57 1.56
C MET A 136 7.25 4.09 1.37
N LEU A 137 8.40 4.75 1.59
CA LEU A 137 8.53 6.20 1.37
C LEU A 137 8.36 6.57 -0.09
N GLY A 138 8.96 5.80 -1.01
CA GLY A 138 8.86 6.02 -2.44
C GLY A 138 7.42 5.94 -2.94
N ASN A 139 6.68 4.89 -2.57
CA ASN A 139 5.26 4.77 -2.90
C ASN A 139 4.42 5.88 -2.24
N GLY A 140 4.69 6.20 -0.97
CA GLY A 140 4.00 7.29 -0.27
C GLY A 140 4.18 8.65 -0.95
N LEU A 141 5.40 8.97 -1.39
CA LEU A 141 5.68 10.19 -2.15
C LEU A 141 4.97 10.18 -3.52
N VAL A 142 4.99 9.05 -4.23
CA VAL A 142 4.32 8.91 -5.53
C VAL A 142 2.81 9.09 -5.39
N GLU A 143 2.17 8.48 -4.40
CA GLU A 143 0.74 8.65 -4.15
C GLU A 143 0.39 10.08 -3.75
N ALA A 144 1.11 10.66 -2.77
CA ALA A 144 0.92 12.05 -2.37
C ALA A 144 1.07 13.01 -3.55
N GLY A 145 2.14 12.85 -4.34
CA GLY A 145 2.39 13.65 -5.54
C GLY A 145 1.29 13.47 -6.59
N THR A 146 0.79 12.26 -6.79
CA THR A 146 -0.29 11.97 -7.74
C THR A 146 -1.59 12.70 -7.35
N PHE A 147 -2.01 12.60 -6.08
CA PHE A 147 -3.25 13.27 -5.65
C PHE A 147 -3.13 14.79 -5.63
N LEU A 148 -1.97 15.35 -5.27
CA LEU A 148 -1.72 16.80 -5.39
C LEU A 148 -1.71 17.25 -6.85
N ALA A 149 -1.17 16.43 -7.77
CA ALA A 149 -1.17 16.72 -9.19
C ALA A 149 -2.59 16.65 -9.80
N ILE A 150 -3.39 15.64 -9.40
CA ILE A 150 -4.81 15.53 -9.77
C ILE A 150 -5.57 16.79 -9.34
N LEU A 151 -5.43 17.20 -8.08
CA LEU A 151 -6.08 18.39 -7.56
C LEU A 151 -5.64 19.65 -8.31
N GLY A 152 -4.32 19.87 -8.43
CA GLY A 152 -3.77 21.04 -9.13
C GLY A 152 -4.21 21.11 -10.58
N GLY A 153 -4.12 20.00 -11.32
CA GLY A 153 -4.58 19.91 -12.71
C GLY A 153 -6.07 20.17 -12.86
N THR A 154 -6.89 19.59 -11.97
CA THR A 154 -8.33 19.82 -11.95
C THR A 154 -8.69 21.29 -11.73
N LEU A 155 -8.13 21.92 -10.71
CA LEU A 155 -8.41 23.32 -10.39
C LEU A 155 -7.93 24.27 -11.47
N VAL A 156 -6.71 24.10 -11.97
CA VAL A 156 -6.14 24.95 -13.04
C VAL A 156 -6.91 24.76 -14.34
N GLY A 157 -7.20 23.52 -14.75
CA GLY A 157 -7.93 23.24 -15.99
C GLY A 157 -9.33 23.83 -15.99
N ALA A 158 -10.10 23.57 -14.93
CA ALA A 158 -11.45 24.09 -14.78
C ALA A 158 -11.49 25.63 -14.71
N SER A 159 -10.58 26.24 -13.97
CA SER A 159 -10.56 27.70 -13.78
C SER A 159 -10.14 28.46 -15.04
N LEU A 160 -9.15 27.95 -15.78
CA LEU A 160 -8.61 28.65 -16.95
C LEU A 160 -9.52 28.52 -18.18
N VAL A 161 -10.26 27.41 -18.32
CA VAL A 161 -11.19 27.24 -19.43
C VAL A 161 -12.51 27.99 -19.23
N ALA A 162 -12.84 28.37 -18.01
CA ALA A 162 -14.10 29.04 -17.67
C ALA A 162 -14.28 30.40 -18.33
N ARG A 163 -13.23 31.01 -18.87
CA ARG A 163 -13.25 32.31 -19.57
C ARG A 163 -12.33 32.24 -20.78
N GLU A 164 -12.83 32.59 -21.95
CA GLU A 164 -12.07 32.64 -23.21
C GLU A 164 -10.80 33.50 -23.12
N SER A 165 -10.87 34.61 -22.39
CA SER A 165 -9.71 35.49 -22.16
C SER A 165 -8.54 34.80 -21.43
N LEU A 166 -8.77 33.65 -20.79
CA LEU A 166 -7.76 32.86 -20.08
C LEU A 166 -7.21 31.68 -20.91
N TYR A 167 -7.71 31.42 -22.11
CA TYR A 167 -7.24 30.33 -22.98
C TYR A 167 -5.71 30.39 -23.26
N PRO A 168 -5.08 31.54 -23.49
CA PRO A 168 -3.62 31.60 -23.62
C PRO A 168 -2.89 31.04 -22.42
N TRP A 169 -3.41 31.25 -21.21
CA TRP A 169 -2.84 30.72 -19.96
C TRP A 169 -3.10 29.21 -19.79
N LEU A 170 -4.25 28.73 -20.25
CA LEU A 170 -4.55 27.29 -20.32
C LEU A 170 -3.53 26.59 -21.23
N PHE A 171 -3.32 27.12 -22.44
CA PHE A 171 -2.36 26.55 -23.38
C PHE A 171 -0.92 26.65 -22.87
N ALA A 172 -0.56 27.78 -22.24
CA ALA A 172 0.74 27.93 -21.60
C ALA A 172 0.96 26.89 -20.47
N ALA A 173 -0.07 26.62 -19.64
CA ALA A 173 -0.02 25.62 -18.60
C ALA A 173 0.14 24.20 -19.18
N MET A 174 -0.59 23.88 -20.25
CA MET A 174 -0.47 22.62 -21.00
C MET A 174 0.95 22.42 -21.54
N VAL A 175 1.50 23.42 -22.24
CA VAL A 175 2.85 23.37 -22.79
C VAL A 175 3.91 23.28 -21.68
N ALA A 176 3.81 24.10 -20.65
CA ALA A 176 4.74 24.09 -19.54
C ALA A 176 4.79 22.73 -18.83
N SER A 177 3.63 22.11 -18.57
CA SER A 177 3.55 20.84 -17.87
C SER A 177 4.22 19.71 -18.65
N VAL A 178 4.02 19.60 -19.96
CA VAL A 178 4.65 18.54 -20.77
C VAL A 178 6.14 18.79 -20.96
N ILE A 179 6.58 20.06 -21.12
CA ILE A 179 8.00 20.41 -21.24
C ILE A 179 8.75 20.06 -19.95
N ILE A 180 8.22 20.46 -18.79
CA ILE A 180 8.81 20.12 -17.48
C ILE A 180 8.89 18.60 -17.33
N GLY A 181 7.83 17.87 -17.71
CA GLY A 181 7.78 16.42 -17.69
C GLY A 181 8.88 15.77 -18.54
N VAL A 182 9.10 16.25 -19.77
CA VAL A 182 10.15 15.75 -20.68
C VAL A 182 11.55 16.07 -20.14
N LEU A 183 11.80 17.32 -19.72
CA LEU A 183 13.11 17.72 -19.18
C LEU A 183 13.47 16.89 -17.95
N ALA A 184 12.51 16.68 -17.05
CA ALA A 184 12.69 15.82 -15.90
C ALA A 184 12.94 14.36 -16.30
N ALA A 185 12.25 13.83 -17.32
CA ALA A 185 12.47 12.47 -17.80
C ALA A 185 13.90 12.23 -18.32
N TYR A 186 14.49 13.20 -19.00
CA TYR A 186 15.90 13.13 -19.43
C TYR A 186 16.88 13.19 -18.25
N ALA A 187 16.50 13.85 -17.14
CA ALA A 187 17.32 13.93 -15.93
C ALA A 187 17.31 12.65 -15.08
N ILE A 188 16.42 11.67 -15.38
CA ILE A 188 16.42 10.37 -14.71
C ILE A 188 17.75 9.66 -15.04
N PRO A 189 18.54 9.19 -14.05
CA PRO A 189 19.78 8.47 -14.31
C PRO A 189 19.53 7.19 -15.13
N ALA A 190 20.44 6.82 -16.03
CA ALA A 190 20.38 5.54 -16.71
C ALA A 190 20.60 4.37 -15.72
N TYR A 191 20.00 3.22 -16.01
CA TYR A 191 20.18 2.00 -15.23
C TYR A 191 20.81 0.93 -16.10
N HIS A 192 21.96 0.41 -15.67
CA HIS A 192 22.74 -0.58 -16.42
C HIS A 192 22.49 -2.01 -15.89
N GLY A 193 21.29 -2.31 -15.42
CA GLY A 193 20.90 -3.68 -15.09
C GLY A 193 20.70 -4.54 -16.33
N GLU A 194 20.70 -5.86 -16.15
CA GLU A 194 20.38 -6.81 -17.21
C GLU A 194 18.96 -6.57 -17.73
N THR A 195 18.86 -6.00 -18.92
CA THR A 195 17.60 -5.92 -19.66
C THR A 195 17.56 -7.08 -20.63
N ASP A 196 16.60 -7.95 -20.45
CA ASP A 196 16.38 -9.11 -21.32
C ASP A 196 15.79 -8.63 -22.65
N ARG A 197 16.68 -8.38 -23.62
CA ARG A 197 16.32 -7.83 -24.95
C ARG A 197 15.81 -8.91 -25.91
N HIS A 198 14.96 -9.81 -25.45
CA HIS A 198 14.31 -10.76 -26.35
C HIS A 198 13.31 -10.06 -27.28
N ALA A 199 13.08 -10.62 -28.45
CA ALA A 199 12.09 -10.13 -29.40
C ALA A 199 10.71 -10.00 -28.73
N LEU A 200 10.03 -8.87 -28.96
CA LEU A 200 8.68 -8.66 -28.43
C LEU A 200 7.72 -9.71 -28.99
N PRO A 201 6.88 -10.32 -28.17
CA PRO A 201 5.82 -11.17 -28.67
C PRO A 201 4.85 -10.34 -29.53
N PRO A 202 4.22 -10.94 -30.54
CA PRO A 202 3.22 -10.26 -31.34
C PRO A 202 2.11 -9.72 -30.45
N PHE A 203 1.60 -8.53 -30.78
CA PHE A 203 0.52 -7.89 -30.02
C PHE A 203 -0.76 -8.73 -30.10
N ARG A 204 -1.16 -9.34 -28.97
CA ARG A 204 -2.36 -10.16 -28.81
C ARG A 204 -3.07 -9.79 -27.49
N PRO A 205 -3.76 -8.65 -27.45
CA PRO A 205 -4.22 -8.04 -26.20
C PRO A 205 -5.08 -9.00 -25.34
N TRP A 206 -6.04 -9.67 -25.90
CA TRP A 206 -6.92 -10.59 -25.17
C TRP A 206 -6.19 -11.81 -24.60
N GLN A 207 -5.29 -12.40 -25.39
CA GLN A 207 -4.51 -13.56 -24.94
C GLN A 207 -3.54 -13.16 -23.84
N GLN A 208 -2.87 -12.02 -24.00
CA GLN A 208 -1.92 -11.48 -23.02
C GLN A 208 -2.61 -11.08 -21.73
N THR A 209 -3.75 -10.39 -21.81
CA THR A 209 -4.56 -10.04 -20.63
C THR A 209 -5.04 -11.29 -19.90
N LYS A 210 -5.58 -12.29 -20.61
CA LYS A 210 -6.01 -13.55 -20.01
C LYS A 210 -4.86 -14.30 -19.34
N ALA A 211 -3.70 -14.39 -20.00
CA ALA A 211 -2.51 -15.04 -19.44
C ALA A 211 -1.99 -14.30 -18.20
N LEU A 212 -1.93 -12.96 -18.24
CA LEU A 212 -1.51 -12.13 -17.13
C LEU A 212 -2.43 -12.29 -15.92
N LEU A 213 -3.74 -12.21 -16.11
CA LEU A 213 -4.71 -12.40 -15.02
C LEU A 213 -4.65 -13.82 -14.45
N ALA A 214 -4.53 -14.85 -15.30
CA ALA A 214 -4.38 -16.23 -14.86
C ALA A 214 -3.08 -16.46 -14.05
N TYR A 215 -1.98 -15.80 -14.43
CA TYR A 215 -0.73 -15.83 -13.67
C TYR A 215 -0.89 -15.10 -12.32
N THR A 216 -1.49 -13.92 -12.33
CA THR A 216 -1.68 -13.09 -11.13
C THR A 216 -2.58 -13.79 -10.09
N THR A 217 -3.66 -14.44 -10.52
CA THR A 217 -4.59 -15.15 -9.60
C THR A 217 -3.94 -16.34 -8.89
N ARG A 218 -2.88 -16.93 -9.45
CA ARG A 218 -2.10 -18.00 -8.79
C ARG A 218 -1.28 -17.46 -7.61
N GLN A 219 -0.91 -16.18 -7.63
CA GLN A 219 -0.14 -15.52 -6.58
C GLN A 219 -1.08 -14.87 -5.55
N LYS A 220 -1.65 -15.68 -4.66
CA LYS A 220 -2.74 -15.30 -3.74
C LYS A 220 -2.53 -13.93 -3.06
N THR A 221 -1.36 -13.70 -2.45
CA THR A 221 -1.10 -12.43 -1.72
C THR A 221 -1.09 -11.23 -2.65
N ILE A 222 -0.43 -11.33 -3.81
CA ILE A 222 -0.36 -10.25 -4.80
C ILE A 222 -1.76 -9.94 -5.34
N PHE A 223 -2.52 -10.98 -5.69
CA PHE A 223 -3.89 -10.82 -6.18
C PHE A 223 -4.80 -10.12 -5.15
N GLN A 224 -4.69 -10.47 -3.86
CA GLN A 224 -5.44 -9.79 -2.81
C GLN A 224 -4.99 -8.34 -2.61
N CYS A 225 -3.69 -8.05 -2.73
CA CYS A 225 -3.22 -6.66 -2.72
C CYS A 225 -3.80 -5.86 -3.89
N ILE A 226 -3.86 -6.45 -5.09
CA ILE A 226 -4.46 -5.82 -6.28
C ILE A 226 -5.95 -5.55 -6.06
N LEU A 227 -6.71 -6.53 -5.56
CA LEU A 227 -8.13 -6.33 -5.24
C LEU A 227 -8.33 -5.23 -4.20
N ALA A 228 -7.48 -5.19 -3.18
CA ALA A 228 -7.52 -4.16 -2.16
C ALA A 228 -7.24 -2.76 -2.73
N ILE A 229 -6.22 -2.61 -3.58
CA ILE A 229 -5.91 -1.34 -4.26
C ILE A 229 -7.06 -0.93 -5.18
N SER A 230 -7.60 -1.87 -5.96
CA SER A 230 -8.71 -1.59 -6.87
C SER A 230 -9.97 -1.17 -6.10
N TRP A 231 -10.22 -1.78 -4.94
CA TRP A 231 -11.28 -1.34 -4.04
C TRP A 231 -11.06 0.09 -3.51
N PHE A 232 -9.83 0.44 -3.14
CA PHE A 232 -9.49 1.81 -2.74
C PHE A 232 -9.78 2.82 -3.87
N TRP A 233 -9.39 2.50 -5.12
CA TRP A 233 -9.67 3.36 -6.27
C TRP A 233 -11.16 3.46 -6.57
N LEU A 234 -11.93 2.38 -6.40
CA LEU A 234 -13.39 2.40 -6.52
C LEU A 234 -14.02 3.35 -5.50
N LEU A 235 -13.65 3.22 -4.21
CA LEU A 235 -14.14 4.11 -3.16
C LEU A 235 -13.75 5.57 -3.40
N GLY A 236 -12.49 5.81 -3.76
CA GLY A 236 -12.00 7.14 -4.09
C GLY A 236 -12.76 7.75 -5.27
N GLY A 237 -12.98 6.98 -6.33
CA GLY A 237 -13.77 7.40 -7.50
C GLY A 237 -15.22 7.71 -7.14
N ALA A 238 -15.87 6.83 -6.36
CA ALA A 238 -17.24 7.07 -5.89
C ALA A 238 -17.35 8.38 -5.09
N LEU A 239 -16.45 8.57 -4.11
CA LEU A 239 -16.49 9.74 -3.25
C LEU A 239 -16.20 11.03 -4.01
N LEU A 240 -15.15 11.06 -4.83
CA LEU A 240 -14.79 12.25 -5.60
C LEU A 240 -15.90 12.69 -6.55
N THR A 241 -16.63 11.74 -7.14
CA THR A 241 -17.78 12.06 -8.02
C THR A 241 -19.01 12.53 -7.26
N GLN A 242 -19.17 12.10 -6.00
CA GLN A 242 -20.35 12.45 -5.18
C GLN A 242 -20.13 13.67 -4.27
N ILE A 243 -18.89 14.16 -4.08
CA ILE A 243 -18.64 15.37 -3.26
C ILE A 243 -19.47 16.58 -3.72
N PRO A 244 -19.58 16.92 -5.02
CA PRO A 244 -20.40 18.06 -5.45
C PRO A 244 -21.88 17.90 -5.08
N GLN A 245 -22.44 16.71 -5.28
CA GLN A 245 -23.82 16.41 -4.91
C GLN A 245 -24.01 16.44 -3.39
N TYR A 246 -23.06 15.87 -2.63
CA TYR A 246 -23.06 15.88 -1.18
C TYR A 246 -23.07 17.31 -0.61
N THR A 247 -22.22 18.19 -1.12
CA THR A 247 -22.16 19.58 -0.69
C THR A 247 -23.45 20.33 -0.99
N LYS A 248 -24.06 20.08 -2.15
CA LYS A 248 -25.31 20.71 -2.57
C LYS A 248 -26.51 20.18 -1.76
N GLU A 249 -26.71 18.87 -1.68
CA GLU A 249 -27.92 18.25 -1.15
C GLU A 249 -27.91 18.07 0.36
N ILE A 250 -26.74 17.73 0.94
CA ILE A 250 -26.61 17.40 2.37
C ILE A 250 -26.14 18.60 3.17
N LEU A 251 -25.14 19.32 2.67
CA LEU A 251 -24.60 20.49 3.39
C LEU A 251 -25.32 21.78 3.03
N ASN A 252 -26.08 21.80 1.93
CA ASN A 252 -26.70 23.00 1.34
C ASN A 252 -25.68 24.14 1.21
N SER A 253 -24.59 23.86 0.48
CA SER A 253 -23.43 24.75 0.37
C SER A 253 -23.07 25.06 -1.08
N ASP A 254 -22.37 26.15 -1.25
CA ASP A 254 -21.88 26.60 -2.55
C ASP A 254 -20.65 25.80 -3.05
N PRO A 255 -20.18 26.00 -4.29
CA PRO A 255 -19.02 25.29 -4.83
C PRO A 255 -17.70 25.53 -4.07
N THR A 256 -17.60 26.55 -3.22
CA THR A 256 -16.38 26.78 -2.42
C THR A 256 -16.18 25.69 -1.37
N VAL A 257 -17.28 25.18 -0.78
CA VAL A 257 -17.25 24.02 0.13
C VAL A 257 -16.89 22.74 -0.62
N THR A 258 -17.38 22.57 -1.85
CA THR A 258 -16.96 21.45 -2.72
C THR A 258 -15.43 21.46 -2.93
N THR A 259 -14.89 22.61 -3.30
CA THR A 259 -13.45 22.79 -3.50
C THR A 259 -12.67 22.49 -2.21
N TYR A 260 -13.14 22.98 -1.07
CA TYR A 260 -12.57 22.69 0.24
C TYR A 260 -12.49 21.18 0.52
N LEU A 261 -13.57 20.44 0.30
CA LEU A 261 -13.59 18.98 0.53
C LEU A 261 -12.69 18.23 -0.45
N LEU A 262 -12.58 18.65 -1.71
CA LEU A 262 -11.63 18.07 -2.67
C LEU A 262 -10.16 18.31 -2.27
N VAL A 263 -9.84 19.52 -1.80
CA VAL A 263 -8.50 19.84 -1.26
C VAL A 263 -8.22 18.99 -0.02
N LEU A 264 -9.17 18.95 0.91
CA LEU A 264 -9.05 18.16 2.14
C LEU A 264 -8.81 16.68 1.85
N PHE A 265 -9.54 16.12 0.88
CA PHE A 265 -9.40 14.73 0.44
C PHE A 265 -7.99 14.47 -0.13
N SER A 266 -7.52 15.33 -1.02
CA SER A 266 -6.18 15.18 -1.62
C SER A 266 -5.05 15.31 -0.60
N VAL A 267 -5.15 16.29 0.30
CA VAL A 267 -4.20 16.49 1.40
C VAL A 267 -4.25 15.31 2.37
N GLY A 268 -5.45 14.82 2.70
CA GLY A 268 -5.63 13.67 3.57
C GLY A 268 -4.93 12.41 3.07
N ILE A 269 -5.09 12.08 1.78
CA ILE A 269 -4.36 10.95 1.16
C ILE A 269 -2.86 11.19 1.20
N GLY A 270 -2.40 12.39 0.87
CA GLY A 270 -0.97 12.73 0.90
C GLY A 270 -0.36 12.55 2.29
N VAL A 271 -1.02 13.08 3.33
CA VAL A 271 -0.58 12.94 4.73
C VAL A 271 -0.60 11.47 5.17
N GLY A 272 -1.68 10.73 4.88
CA GLY A 272 -1.79 9.31 5.18
C GLY A 272 -0.71 8.47 4.52
N SER A 273 -0.43 8.75 3.24
CA SER A 273 0.60 8.07 2.46
C SER A 273 2.02 8.29 3.03
N LEU A 274 2.35 9.52 3.42
CA LEU A 274 3.64 9.84 4.02
C LEU A 274 3.77 9.29 5.44
N LEU A 275 2.70 9.38 6.25
CA LEU A 275 2.71 8.84 7.60
C LEU A 275 2.80 7.32 7.63
N SER A 276 2.29 6.64 6.60
CA SER A 276 2.43 5.18 6.43
C SER A 276 3.91 4.74 6.54
N ASN A 277 4.84 5.49 5.91
CA ASN A 277 6.28 5.19 6.02
C ASN A 277 6.84 5.43 7.43
N LEU A 278 6.41 6.49 8.12
CA LEU A 278 6.87 6.77 9.49
C LEU A 278 6.41 5.66 10.45
N LEU A 279 5.15 5.24 10.33
CA LEU A 279 4.59 4.15 11.14
C LEU A 279 5.27 2.82 10.83
N ALA A 280 5.61 2.57 9.57
CA ALA A 280 6.31 1.37 9.11
C ALA A 280 7.80 1.34 9.54
N ARG A 281 8.37 2.46 9.96
CA ARG A 281 9.79 2.58 10.39
C ARG A 281 10.79 2.01 9.38
N GLY A 282 10.60 2.33 8.09
CA GLY A 282 11.47 1.90 6.99
C GLY A 282 11.38 0.40 6.66
N ARG A 283 10.23 -0.23 6.86
CA ARG A 283 9.95 -1.62 6.45
C ARG A 283 8.60 -1.70 5.74
N ILE A 284 8.39 -2.74 4.95
CA ILE A 284 7.08 -3.01 4.36
C ILE A 284 6.20 -3.64 5.45
N GLU A 285 5.26 -2.85 5.99
CA GLU A 285 4.46 -3.26 7.15
C GLU A 285 3.00 -3.56 6.75
N ALA A 286 2.73 -4.83 6.55
CA ALA A 286 1.40 -5.32 6.16
C ALA A 286 0.30 -5.04 7.21
N GLY A 287 0.68 -4.90 8.49
CA GLY A 287 -0.24 -4.60 9.58
C GLY A 287 -0.87 -3.20 9.52
N LEU A 288 -0.37 -2.30 8.67
CA LEU A 288 -0.97 -0.98 8.44
C LEU A 288 -2.22 -1.04 7.56
N VAL A 289 -2.38 -2.08 6.74
CA VAL A 289 -3.54 -2.24 5.85
C VAL A 289 -4.86 -2.30 6.64
N PRO A 290 -5.02 -3.14 7.69
CA PRO A 290 -6.21 -3.12 8.52
C PRO A 290 -6.43 -1.79 9.26
N VAL A 291 -5.36 -1.11 9.70
CA VAL A 291 -5.46 0.21 10.34
C VAL A 291 -6.06 1.22 9.37
N GLY A 292 -5.54 1.30 8.14
CA GLY A 292 -6.07 2.16 7.09
C GLY A 292 -7.53 1.83 6.75
N ALA A 293 -7.86 0.54 6.62
CA ALA A 293 -9.23 0.09 6.35
C ALA A 293 -10.20 0.50 7.46
N PHE A 294 -9.81 0.36 8.74
CA PHE A 294 -10.63 0.77 9.88
C PHE A 294 -10.87 2.28 9.92
N ILE A 295 -9.82 3.09 9.71
CA ILE A 295 -9.93 4.56 9.70
C ILE A 295 -10.86 5.01 8.56
N LEU A 296 -10.73 4.41 7.37
CA LEU A 296 -11.57 4.67 6.22
C LEU A 296 -13.04 4.31 6.52
N ALA A 297 -13.30 3.14 7.11
CA ALA A 297 -14.65 2.73 7.54
C ALA A 297 -15.26 3.70 8.55
N ALA A 298 -14.48 4.15 9.55
CA ALA A 298 -14.93 5.13 10.54
C ALA A 298 -15.27 6.48 9.89
N GLY A 299 -14.48 6.93 8.91
CA GLY A 299 -14.77 8.12 8.14
C GLY A 299 -16.07 8.00 7.32
N LEU A 300 -16.30 6.87 6.63
CA LEU A 300 -17.55 6.59 5.91
C LEU A 300 -18.76 6.59 6.87
N ALA A 301 -18.63 5.95 8.02
CA ALA A 301 -19.68 5.98 9.06
C ALA A 301 -19.96 7.41 9.53
N GLY A 302 -18.92 8.24 9.68
CA GLY A 302 -19.05 9.67 9.98
C GLY A 302 -19.86 10.43 8.93
N VAL A 303 -19.55 10.24 7.64
CA VAL A 303 -20.31 10.87 6.54
C VAL A 303 -21.78 10.44 6.55
N ILE A 304 -22.07 9.15 6.78
CA ILE A 304 -23.44 8.63 6.87
C ILE A 304 -24.22 9.28 8.03
N THR A 305 -23.60 9.44 9.20
CA THR A 305 -24.27 10.06 10.37
C THR A 305 -24.56 11.54 10.16
N ILE A 306 -23.69 12.26 9.44
CA ILE A 306 -23.91 13.67 9.07
C ILE A 306 -25.07 13.76 8.06
N SER A 307 -25.11 12.85 7.10
CA SER A 307 -26.18 12.81 6.07
C SER A 307 -27.56 12.49 6.64
N ALA A 308 -27.65 11.94 7.84
CA ALA A 308 -28.91 11.64 8.51
C ALA A 308 -29.61 12.91 9.10
N ASN A 309 -28.86 14.00 9.27
CA ASN A 309 -29.41 15.25 9.80
C ASN A 309 -29.78 16.21 8.66
N PRO A 310 -31.02 16.71 8.60
CA PRO A 310 -31.47 17.55 7.50
C PRO A 310 -30.70 18.87 7.41
N ALA A 311 -30.67 19.41 6.20
CA ALA A 311 -29.92 20.59 5.84
C ALA A 311 -30.45 21.87 6.52
N ILE A 312 -29.57 22.85 6.63
CA ILE A 312 -29.91 24.26 6.89
C ILE A 312 -30.62 24.82 5.67
N THR A 313 -31.57 25.74 5.89
CA THR A 313 -32.45 26.28 4.84
C THR A 313 -31.76 27.22 3.86
N GLU A 314 -30.63 27.83 4.24
CA GLU A 314 -29.89 28.76 3.39
C GLU A 314 -28.58 28.17 2.87
N ALA A 315 -28.25 28.47 1.59
CA ALA A 315 -27.00 28.03 0.97
C ALA A 315 -25.79 28.71 1.62
N GLN A 316 -24.83 27.89 2.08
CA GLN A 316 -23.68 28.37 2.84
C GLN A 316 -22.44 28.53 1.97
N THR A 317 -21.76 29.68 2.09
CA THR A 317 -20.37 29.84 1.63
C THR A 317 -19.42 29.10 2.55
N LEU A 318 -18.16 28.90 2.13
CA LEU A 318 -17.13 28.29 3.00
C LEU A 318 -16.95 29.07 4.32
N ALA A 319 -17.04 30.39 4.29
CA ALA A 319 -16.94 31.22 5.50
C ALA A 319 -18.10 30.97 6.46
N ALA A 320 -19.32 30.83 5.96
CA ALA A 320 -20.49 30.47 6.77
C ALA A 320 -20.40 29.04 7.27
N PHE A 321 -19.99 28.09 6.42
CA PHE A 321 -19.83 26.68 6.78
C PHE A 321 -18.78 26.47 7.89
N TRP A 322 -17.75 27.33 7.96
CA TRP A 322 -16.75 27.29 9.04
C TRP A 322 -17.36 27.42 10.44
N HIS A 323 -18.47 28.15 10.56
CA HIS A 323 -19.21 28.34 11.80
C HIS A 323 -20.36 27.33 12.00
N ASP A 324 -20.61 26.46 11.02
CA ASP A 324 -21.63 25.40 11.11
C ASP A 324 -21.19 24.31 12.11
N PRO A 325 -22.09 23.86 13.03
CA PRO A 325 -21.79 22.75 13.94
C PRO A 325 -21.36 21.45 13.24
N ARG A 326 -21.71 21.28 11.95
CA ARG A 326 -21.31 20.12 11.14
C ARG A 326 -19.90 20.24 10.56
N PHE A 327 -19.30 21.44 10.52
CA PHE A 327 -18.00 21.69 9.90
C PHE A 327 -16.91 20.74 10.40
N VAL A 328 -16.70 20.67 11.72
CA VAL A 328 -15.67 19.82 12.33
C VAL A 328 -15.92 18.34 12.03
N ARG A 329 -17.17 17.88 12.14
CA ARG A 329 -17.54 16.47 11.87
C ARG A 329 -17.30 16.10 10.41
N THR A 330 -17.73 16.96 9.47
CA THR A 330 -17.54 16.77 8.03
C THR A 330 -16.06 16.75 7.69
N THR A 331 -15.30 17.72 8.18
CA THR A 331 -13.84 17.80 7.99
C THR A 331 -13.16 16.53 8.48
N LEU A 332 -13.45 16.10 9.72
CA LEU A 332 -12.84 14.90 10.28
C LEU A 332 -13.24 13.63 9.53
N ALA A 333 -14.50 13.51 9.11
CA ALA A 333 -14.98 12.33 8.39
C ALA A 333 -14.30 12.20 7.01
N PHE A 334 -14.31 13.26 6.19
CA PHE A 334 -13.66 13.25 4.87
C PHE A 334 -12.13 13.12 4.98
N PHE A 335 -11.52 13.79 5.97
CA PHE A 335 -10.09 13.62 6.23
C PHE A 335 -9.76 12.19 6.64
N ALA A 336 -10.55 11.55 7.51
CA ALA A 336 -10.35 10.18 7.94
C ALA A 336 -10.44 9.19 6.77
N ILE A 337 -11.42 9.36 5.86
CA ILE A 337 -11.52 8.53 4.65
C ILE A 337 -10.24 8.63 3.83
N ALA A 338 -9.82 9.84 3.52
CA ALA A 338 -8.67 10.11 2.68
C ALA A 338 -7.36 9.67 3.33
N PHE A 339 -7.15 10.01 4.58
CA PHE A 339 -6.01 9.64 5.41
C PHE A 339 -5.88 8.11 5.56
N GLY A 340 -7.00 7.46 5.91
CA GLY A 340 -7.07 6.00 5.99
C GLY A 340 -6.75 5.33 4.65
N GLY A 341 -7.25 5.91 3.55
CA GLY A 341 -6.94 5.46 2.19
C GLY A 341 -5.44 5.50 1.86
N GLY A 342 -4.74 6.57 2.24
CA GLY A 342 -3.28 6.69 2.07
C GLY A 342 -2.50 5.65 2.89
N ILE A 343 -2.89 5.42 4.15
CA ILE A 343 -2.30 4.36 4.99
C ILE A 343 -2.58 2.96 4.43
N TYR A 344 -3.74 2.76 3.81
CA TYR A 344 -4.18 1.50 3.23
C TYR A 344 -3.42 1.14 1.95
N ALA A 345 -3.31 2.09 1.01
CA ALA A 345 -2.81 1.83 -0.35
C ALA A 345 -1.28 1.64 -0.41
N VAL A 346 -0.51 2.46 0.32
CA VAL A 346 0.96 2.48 0.23
C VAL A 346 1.61 1.13 0.57
N PRO A 347 1.25 0.44 1.67
CA PRO A 347 1.81 -0.88 1.96
C PRO A 347 1.48 -1.91 0.88
N LEU A 348 0.29 -1.85 0.30
CA LEU A 348 -0.17 -2.80 -0.72
C LEU A 348 0.68 -2.72 -1.99
N TYR A 349 0.98 -1.50 -2.49
CA TYR A 349 1.90 -1.31 -3.61
C TYR A 349 3.31 -1.82 -3.28
N ALA A 350 3.82 -1.50 -2.10
CA ALA A 350 5.14 -1.97 -1.66
C ALA A 350 5.20 -3.51 -1.56
N ILE A 351 4.14 -4.17 -1.09
CA ILE A 351 4.03 -5.64 -1.02
C ILE A 351 4.06 -6.25 -2.43
N ILE A 352 3.30 -5.69 -3.39
CA ILE A 352 3.31 -6.16 -4.77
C ILE A 352 4.72 -6.07 -5.35
N GLN A 353 5.38 -4.91 -5.22
CA GLN A 353 6.73 -4.65 -5.75
C GLN A 353 7.81 -5.55 -5.11
N HIS A 354 7.65 -5.88 -3.83
CA HIS A 354 8.60 -6.72 -3.10
C HIS A 354 8.39 -8.21 -3.38
N ARG A 355 7.13 -8.69 -3.43
CA ARG A 355 6.80 -10.12 -3.57
C ARG A 355 6.70 -10.59 -5.02
N ALA A 356 6.58 -9.68 -5.98
CA ALA A 356 6.58 -10.07 -7.40
C ALA A 356 7.95 -10.61 -7.81
N GLU A 357 7.93 -11.69 -8.60
CA GLU A 357 9.13 -12.29 -9.17
C GLU A 357 9.92 -11.29 -10.01
N SER A 358 11.26 -11.43 -10.01
CA SER A 358 12.12 -10.64 -10.88
C SER A 358 11.69 -10.85 -12.35
N GLY A 359 11.57 -9.73 -13.11
CA GLY A 359 11.10 -9.76 -14.50
C GLY A 359 9.57 -9.76 -14.67
N HIS A 360 8.76 -9.78 -13.59
CA HIS A 360 7.30 -9.71 -13.65
C HIS A 360 6.70 -8.56 -12.83
N LYS A 361 7.53 -7.68 -12.27
CA LYS A 361 7.07 -6.60 -11.38
C LYS A 361 6.15 -5.61 -12.09
N SER A 362 6.50 -5.18 -13.28
CA SER A 362 5.69 -4.25 -14.06
C SER A 362 4.41 -4.92 -14.60
N GLN A 363 4.47 -6.22 -14.89
CA GLN A 363 3.29 -7.00 -15.27
C GLN A 363 2.27 -7.09 -14.12
N MET A 364 2.71 -7.25 -12.85
CA MET A 364 1.79 -7.21 -11.70
C MET A 364 1.11 -5.85 -11.56
N ILE A 365 1.82 -4.76 -11.82
CA ILE A 365 1.21 -3.42 -11.86
C ILE A 365 0.26 -3.27 -13.06
N ALA A 366 0.58 -3.86 -14.20
CA ALA A 366 -0.33 -3.89 -15.35
C ALA A 366 -1.64 -4.64 -15.03
N ALA A 367 -1.56 -5.77 -14.33
CA ALA A 367 -2.75 -6.48 -13.83
C ALA A 367 -3.56 -5.61 -12.86
N ASN A 368 -2.88 -4.88 -11.95
CA ASN A 368 -3.52 -3.91 -11.07
C ASN A 368 -4.27 -2.83 -11.86
N ASN A 369 -3.68 -2.27 -12.92
CA ASN A 369 -4.33 -1.27 -13.76
C ASN A 369 -5.60 -1.80 -14.46
N ILE A 370 -5.56 -3.04 -14.97
CA ILE A 370 -6.72 -3.69 -15.59
C ILE A 370 -7.87 -3.83 -14.57
N ILE A 371 -7.56 -4.32 -13.37
CA ILE A 371 -8.57 -4.53 -12.34
C ILE A 371 -9.07 -3.19 -11.78
N ASN A 372 -8.20 -2.18 -11.62
CA ASN A 372 -8.59 -0.81 -11.27
C ASN A 372 -9.57 -0.23 -12.31
N ALA A 373 -9.29 -0.38 -13.60
CA ALA A 373 -10.16 0.08 -14.67
C ALA A 373 -11.54 -0.60 -14.59
N LEU A 374 -11.58 -1.92 -14.34
CA LEU A 374 -12.83 -2.66 -14.13
C LEU A 374 -13.61 -2.11 -12.93
N PHE A 375 -12.95 -1.86 -11.81
CA PHE A 375 -13.59 -1.33 -10.61
C PHE A 375 -14.11 0.11 -10.81
N LEU A 376 -13.41 0.94 -11.59
CA LEU A 376 -13.89 2.27 -11.96
C LEU A 376 -15.15 2.22 -12.86
N VAL A 377 -15.24 1.25 -13.76
CA VAL A 377 -16.47 1.00 -14.54
C VAL A 377 -17.60 0.51 -13.62
N ILE A 378 -17.30 -0.43 -12.72
CA ILE A 378 -18.29 -0.95 -11.76
C ILE A 378 -18.86 0.18 -10.89
N VAL A 379 -18.04 1.09 -10.37
CA VAL A 379 -18.53 2.17 -9.52
C VAL A 379 -19.39 3.17 -10.30
N SER A 380 -19.04 3.43 -11.55
CA SER A 380 -19.88 4.30 -12.42
C SER A 380 -21.25 3.67 -12.65
N LEU A 381 -21.30 2.36 -12.99
CA LEU A 381 -22.54 1.62 -13.15
C LEU A 381 -23.34 1.52 -11.83
N LEU A 382 -22.66 1.33 -10.71
CA LEU A 382 -23.27 1.29 -9.39
C LEU A 382 -23.94 2.64 -9.05
N GLY A 383 -23.26 3.76 -9.35
CA GLY A 383 -23.82 5.09 -9.18
C GLY A 383 -25.09 5.30 -10.01
N VAL A 384 -25.06 4.93 -11.29
CA VAL A 384 -26.24 5.00 -12.19
C VAL A 384 -27.37 4.11 -11.66
N LEU A 385 -27.08 2.88 -11.26
CA LEU A 385 -28.09 1.96 -10.75
C LEU A 385 -28.70 2.46 -9.43
N VAL A 386 -27.86 2.79 -8.45
CA VAL A 386 -28.31 3.09 -7.07
C VAL A 386 -29.01 4.45 -7.02
N LEU A 387 -28.39 5.50 -7.57
CA LEU A 387 -28.92 6.86 -7.49
C LEU A 387 -29.91 7.16 -8.64
N GLY A 388 -29.60 6.69 -9.85
CA GLY A 388 -30.41 7.00 -11.03
C GLY A 388 -31.64 6.10 -11.20
N VAL A 389 -31.44 4.77 -11.16
CA VAL A 389 -32.54 3.82 -11.46
C VAL A 389 -33.35 3.47 -10.19
N LEU A 390 -32.67 3.16 -9.09
CA LEU A 390 -33.34 2.78 -7.85
C LEU A 390 -33.80 4.00 -7.02
N GLY A 391 -33.33 5.20 -7.35
CA GLY A 391 -33.69 6.44 -6.66
C GLY A 391 -33.27 6.47 -5.18
N TRP A 392 -32.22 5.72 -4.80
CA TRP A 392 -31.75 5.74 -3.42
C TRP A 392 -31.12 7.09 -3.07
N SER A 393 -31.19 7.43 -1.79
CA SER A 393 -30.51 8.63 -1.30
C SER A 393 -28.99 8.47 -1.33
N LEU A 394 -28.29 9.61 -1.35
CA LEU A 394 -26.83 9.64 -1.26
C LEU A 394 -26.33 8.98 0.04
N GLN A 395 -27.06 9.14 1.15
CA GLN A 395 -26.78 8.46 2.42
C GLN A 395 -26.83 6.93 2.27
N ALA A 396 -27.84 6.39 1.59
CA ALA A 396 -27.97 4.96 1.35
C ALA A 396 -26.82 4.44 0.43
N MET A 397 -26.38 5.22 -0.54
CA MET A 397 -25.21 4.92 -1.36
C MET A 397 -23.94 4.81 -0.50
N PHE A 398 -23.69 5.75 0.41
CA PHE A 398 -22.54 5.68 1.31
C PHE A 398 -22.63 4.51 2.32
N ALA A 399 -23.84 4.19 2.80
CA ALA A 399 -24.06 3.01 3.62
C ALA A 399 -23.75 1.70 2.87
N LEU A 400 -24.17 1.59 1.62
CA LEU A 400 -23.82 0.47 0.75
C LEU A 400 -22.30 0.35 0.57
N LEU A 401 -21.61 1.47 0.30
CA LEU A 401 -20.15 1.48 0.17
C LEU A 401 -19.45 1.06 1.47
N LEU A 402 -19.96 1.45 2.64
CA LEU A 402 -19.45 1.01 3.94
C LEU A 402 -19.61 -0.50 4.13
N VAL A 403 -20.81 -1.04 3.84
CA VAL A 403 -21.08 -2.48 3.96
C VAL A 403 -20.16 -3.27 3.03
N LEU A 404 -20.03 -2.84 1.78
CA LEU A 404 -19.13 -3.47 0.81
C LEU A 404 -17.64 -3.36 1.25
N HIS A 405 -17.23 -2.22 1.81
CA HIS A 405 -15.88 -2.04 2.33
C HIS A 405 -15.58 -3.01 3.47
N LEU A 406 -16.49 -3.17 4.41
CA LEU A 406 -16.34 -4.13 5.50
C LEU A 406 -16.30 -5.58 4.97
N ALA A 407 -17.20 -5.94 4.05
CA ALA A 407 -17.24 -7.29 3.46
C ALA A 407 -15.94 -7.63 2.71
N ILE A 408 -15.44 -6.72 1.88
CA ILE A 408 -14.19 -6.90 1.12
C ILE A 408 -12.99 -6.94 2.07
N SER A 409 -12.95 -6.08 3.09
CA SER A 409 -11.89 -6.09 4.10
C SER A 409 -11.85 -7.42 4.86
N ILE A 410 -13.00 -7.93 5.31
CA ILE A 410 -13.11 -9.25 5.96
C ILE A 410 -12.62 -10.34 5.01
N TYR A 411 -13.06 -10.34 3.75
CA TYR A 411 -12.62 -11.32 2.75
C TYR A 411 -11.09 -11.29 2.57
N ILE A 412 -10.49 -10.10 2.35
CA ILE A 412 -9.04 -9.97 2.15
C ILE A 412 -8.28 -10.45 3.38
N PHE A 413 -8.71 -10.09 4.58
CA PHE A 413 -8.03 -10.46 5.83
C PHE A 413 -8.20 -11.94 6.19
N THR A 414 -9.24 -12.62 5.71
CA THR A 414 -9.39 -14.08 5.85
C THR A 414 -8.51 -14.84 4.87
N VAL A 415 -8.32 -14.31 3.65
CA VAL A 415 -7.46 -14.93 2.62
C VAL A 415 -5.97 -14.68 2.89
N VAL A 416 -5.63 -13.50 3.40
CA VAL A 416 -4.26 -13.11 3.80
C VAL A 416 -4.25 -12.73 5.29
N PRO A 417 -4.34 -13.72 6.19
CA PRO A 417 -4.41 -13.46 7.63
C PRO A 417 -3.17 -12.77 8.20
N GLU A 418 -2.06 -12.78 7.47
CA GLU A 418 -0.86 -12.03 7.82
C GLU A 418 -1.14 -10.55 8.11
N PHE A 419 -2.07 -9.91 7.37
CA PHE A 419 -2.38 -8.49 7.54
C PHE A 419 -2.96 -8.21 8.93
N ILE A 420 -4.03 -8.92 9.29
CA ILE A 420 -4.69 -8.72 10.58
C ILE A 420 -3.81 -9.21 11.74
N MET A 421 -3.07 -10.29 11.54
CA MET A 421 -2.18 -10.84 12.55
C MET A 421 -1.05 -9.87 12.90
N ARG A 422 -0.39 -9.29 11.90
CA ARG A 422 0.66 -8.28 12.16
C ARG A 422 0.08 -7.03 12.83
N CYS A 423 -1.09 -6.58 12.41
CA CYS A 423 -1.80 -5.47 13.06
C CYS A 423 -2.05 -5.78 14.55
N LEU A 424 -2.63 -6.93 14.86
CA LEU A 424 -2.93 -7.35 16.24
C LEU A 424 -1.65 -7.47 17.09
N VAL A 425 -0.60 -8.08 16.55
CA VAL A 425 0.69 -8.21 17.26
C VAL A 425 1.28 -6.83 17.56
N ILE A 426 1.30 -5.92 16.59
CA ILE A 426 1.79 -4.56 16.79
C ILE A 426 0.96 -3.83 17.86
N LEU A 427 -0.37 -3.92 17.79
CA LEU A 427 -1.27 -3.29 18.76
C LEU A 427 -1.08 -3.87 20.17
N ILE A 428 -1.03 -5.20 20.32
CA ILE A 428 -0.80 -5.86 21.60
C ILE A 428 0.53 -5.41 22.20
N ILE A 429 1.61 -5.43 21.41
CA ILE A 429 2.92 -5.01 21.89
C ILE A 429 2.94 -3.52 22.24
N ALA A 430 2.32 -2.65 21.43
CA ALA A 430 2.26 -1.22 21.69
C ALA A 430 1.41 -0.87 22.94
N CYS A 431 0.33 -1.64 23.19
CA CYS A 431 -0.53 -1.44 24.36
C CYS A 431 0.06 -2.00 25.64
N CYS A 432 0.92 -3.03 25.56
CA CYS A 432 1.43 -3.72 26.75
C CYS A 432 2.86 -3.31 27.11
N TYR A 433 3.67 -2.87 26.15
CA TYR A 433 5.11 -2.71 26.29
C TYR A 433 5.65 -1.47 25.60
N ARG A 434 6.76 -0.94 26.13
CA ARG A 434 7.61 0.07 25.47
C ARG A 434 8.87 -0.65 24.95
N LEU A 435 8.88 -0.93 23.66
CA LEU A 435 9.95 -1.72 23.05
C LEU A 435 11.12 -0.84 22.61
N ARG A 436 12.34 -1.14 23.09
CA ARG A 436 13.61 -0.61 22.60
C ARG A 436 14.37 -1.73 21.92
N VAL A 437 14.82 -1.54 20.70
CA VAL A 437 15.53 -2.55 19.91
C VAL A 437 16.86 -2.00 19.45
N GLU A 438 17.92 -2.71 19.77
CA GLU A 438 19.31 -2.39 19.42
C GLU A 438 19.90 -3.49 18.54
N GLY A 439 20.84 -3.15 17.65
CA GLY A 439 21.52 -4.11 16.79
C GLY A 439 20.68 -4.66 15.63
N ARG A 440 19.63 -3.97 15.18
CA ARG A 440 18.77 -4.43 14.07
C ARG A 440 19.50 -4.73 12.78
N ASP A 441 20.60 -4.02 12.53
CA ASP A 441 21.40 -4.16 11.31
C ASP A 441 22.27 -5.42 11.31
N ASN A 442 22.36 -6.11 12.45
CA ASN A 442 23.02 -7.42 12.57
C ASN A 442 22.19 -8.56 11.96
N VAL A 443 20.88 -8.35 11.71
CA VAL A 443 20.07 -9.34 11.00
C VAL A 443 20.35 -9.22 9.50
N PRO A 444 20.76 -10.30 8.81
CA PRO A 444 21.06 -10.25 7.39
C PRO A 444 19.83 -9.83 6.58
N LYS A 445 20.03 -8.93 5.61
CA LYS A 445 18.94 -8.42 4.76
C LYS A 445 18.36 -9.49 3.83
N SER A 446 19.15 -10.49 3.46
CA SER A 446 18.77 -11.62 2.63
C SER A 446 19.52 -12.87 3.07
N GLY A 447 19.07 -14.04 2.61
CA GLY A 447 19.66 -15.33 2.96
C GLY A 447 19.15 -15.89 4.28
N ALA A 448 19.46 -17.16 4.52
CA ALA A 448 19.04 -17.90 5.71
C ALA A 448 19.84 -17.50 6.95
N ALA A 449 19.21 -17.50 8.10
CA ALA A 449 19.88 -17.41 9.41
C ALA A 449 18.98 -17.97 10.51
N ILE A 450 19.58 -18.34 11.64
CA ILE A 450 18.86 -18.76 12.85
C ILE A 450 18.94 -17.63 13.89
N ILE A 451 17.79 -17.21 14.40
CA ILE A 451 17.65 -16.27 15.51
C ILE A 451 17.51 -17.09 16.79
N ALA A 452 18.47 -16.99 17.67
CA ALA A 452 18.47 -17.71 18.94
C ALA A 452 18.28 -16.73 20.10
N CYS A 453 17.20 -16.90 20.86
CA CYS A 453 16.78 -15.95 21.90
C CYS A 453 16.52 -16.66 23.22
N ASN A 454 16.75 -15.97 24.35
CA ASN A 454 16.31 -16.41 25.67
C ASN A 454 14.78 -16.46 25.78
N HIS A 455 14.22 -17.26 26.67
CA HIS A 455 12.79 -17.55 26.76
C HIS A 455 12.20 -17.20 28.14
N LEU A 456 11.62 -15.98 28.25
CA LEU A 456 11.12 -15.42 29.50
C LEU A 456 9.59 -15.37 29.60
N SER A 457 8.90 -15.35 28.45
CA SER A 457 7.47 -15.07 28.38
C SER A 457 6.81 -15.72 27.17
N TYR A 458 5.52 -15.96 27.23
CA TYR A 458 4.70 -16.34 26.08
C TYR A 458 4.68 -15.26 24.97
N MET A 459 5.14 -14.04 25.28
CA MET A 459 5.19 -12.91 24.35
C MET A 459 6.52 -12.81 23.56
N ASP A 460 7.52 -13.62 23.89
CA ASP A 460 8.86 -13.49 23.29
C ASP A 460 8.84 -13.57 21.77
N ALA A 461 8.13 -14.55 21.20
CA ALA A 461 8.00 -14.69 19.76
C ALA A 461 7.32 -13.47 19.11
N LEU A 462 6.28 -12.92 19.76
CA LEU A 462 5.57 -11.75 19.25
C LEU A 462 6.43 -10.47 19.35
N ILE A 463 7.21 -10.34 20.43
CA ILE A 463 8.17 -9.25 20.61
C ILE A 463 9.22 -9.30 19.50
N LEU A 464 9.77 -10.48 19.21
CA LEU A 464 10.75 -10.68 18.13
C LEU A 464 10.15 -10.41 16.75
N MET A 465 8.89 -10.79 16.49
CA MET A 465 8.19 -10.46 15.25
C MET A 465 8.06 -8.94 15.02
N VAL A 466 7.98 -8.14 16.09
CA VAL A 466 7.95 -6.68 16.00
C VAL A 466 9.36 -6.09 15.96
N ALA A 467 10.32 -6.70 16.65
CA ALA A 467 11.70 -6.23 16.74
C ALA A 467 12.49 -6.43 15.44
N ILE A 468 12.32 -7.60 14.80
CA ILE A 468 13.06 -8.00 13.59
C ILE A 468 12.30 -7.58 12.33
N ARG A 469 13.02 -7.00 11.36
CA ARG A 469 12.43 -6.46 10.13
C ARG A 469 11.93 -7.55 9.17
N ARG A 470 12.61 -8.69 9.14
CA ARG A 470 12.25 -9.82 8.27
C ARG A 470 11.29 -10.77 8.98
N PRO A 471 10.40 -11.47 8.26
CA PRO A 471 9.58 -12.54 8.83
C PRO A 471 10.46 -13.60 9.48
N VAL A 472 10.17 -13.95 10.73
CA VAL A 472 10.85 -15.01 11.47
C VAL A 472 9.85 -16.15 11.67
N ARG A 473 10.22 -17.35 11.27
CA ARG A 473 9.43 -18.57 11.47
C ARG A 473 9.87 -19.25 12.75
N PHE A 474 9.01 -19.26 13.75
CA PHE A 474 9.31 -19.82 15.06
C PHE A 474 9.06 -21.33 15.12
N ILE A 475 9.94 -22.03 15.80
CA ILE A 475 9.72 -23.42 16.21
C ILE A 475 9.01 -23.38 17.56
N MET A 476 7.81 -23.97 17.66
CA MET A 476 6.94 -23.89 18.82
C MET A 476 6.45 -25.27 19.25
N TYR A 477 6.24 -25.43 20.56
CA TYR A 477 5.75 -26.70 21.11
C TYR A 477 4.40 -27.10 20.52
N TYR A 478 4.28 -28.34 20.05
CA TYR A 478 3.15 -28.83 19.24
C TYR A 478 1.79 -28.71 19.93
N LYS A 479 1.73 -28.84 21.27
CA LYS A 479 0.46 -28.72 22.00
C LYS A 479 -0.19 -27.35 21.85
N ILE A 480 0.58 -26.29 21.58
CA ILE A 480 0.05 -24.96 21.30
C ILE A 480 -0.81 -24.97 20.02
N PHE A 481 -0.42 -25.79 19.04
CA PHE A 481 -1.18 -25.97 17.79
C PHE A 481 -2.47 -26.79 17.96
N GLN A 482 -2.72 -27.41 19.12
CA GLN A 482 -3.97 -28.09 19.41
C GLN A 482 -5.09 -27.11 19.80
N ILE A 483 -4.77 -25.87 20.19
CA ILE A 483 -5.73 -24.81 20.51
C ILE A 483 -6.16 -24.17 19.19
N PRO A 484 -7.47 -24.25 18.77
CA PRO A 484 -7.91 -23.86 17.43
C PRO A 484 -7.52 -22.44 17.03
N LEU A 485 -7.73 -21.46 17.91
CA LEU A 485 -7.39 -20.05 17.66
C LEU A 485 -5.88 -19.85 17.52
N LEU A 486 -5.07 -20.42 18.44
CA LEU A 486 -3.62 -20.28 18.41
C LEU A 486 -3.00 -21.05 17.23
N ARG A 487 -3.57 -22.21 16.87
CA ARG A 487 -3.20 -22.95 15.66
C ARG A 487 -3.31 -22.09 14.40
N TYR A 488 -4.44 -21.38 14.25
CA TYR A 488 -4.66 -20.51 13.12
C TYR A 488 -3.62 -19.38 13.08
N ILE A 489 -3.41 -18.72 14.22
CA ILE A 489 -2.44 -17.63 14.41
C ILE A 489 -1.03 -18.07 14.04
N PHE A 490 -0.53 -19.12 14.68
CA PHE A 490 0.88 -19.56 14.51
C PHE A 490 1.11 -20.20 13.14
N LYS A 491 0.14 -20.92 12.60
CA LYS A 491 0.23 -21.44 11.24
C LYS A 491 0.27 -20.31 10.20
N SER A 492 -0.51 -19.24 10.40
CA SER A 492 -0.50 -18.04 9.56
C SER A 492 0.82 -17.28 9.64
N ALA A 493 1.46 -17.27 10.81
CA ALA A 493 2.79 -16.71 11.03
C ALA A 493 3.93 -17.61 10.51
N GLY A 494 3.60 -18.77 9.91
CA GLY A 494 4.59 -19.71 9.38
C GLY A 494 5.38 -20.47 10.45
N ALA A 495 4.86 -20.55 11.69
CA ALA A 495 5.50 -21.30 12.77
C ALA A 495 5.39 -22.82 12.55
N PHE A 496 6.39 -23.55 13.01
CA PHE A 496 6.47 -25.01 12.91
C PHE A 496 6.26 -25.68 14.26
N PRO A 497 5.43 -26.75 14.31
CA PRO A 497 5.30 -27.54 15.55
C PRO A 497 6.54 -28.42 15.78
N ILE A 498 7.01 -28.49 17.02
CA ILE A 498 8.07 -29.40 17.48
C ILE A 498 7.60 -30.18 18.72
N ALA A 499 8.01 -31.42 18.83
CA ALA A 499 7.92 -32.24 20.04
C ALA A 499 9.29 -32.65 20.52
N GLY A 500 9.41 -33.06 21.77
CA GLY A 500 10.62 -33.72 22.26
C GLY A 500 10.83 -35.05 21.55
N GLN A 501 12.10 -35.45 21.32
CA GLN A 501 12.43 -36.73 20.65
C GLN A 501 11.81 -37.96 21.35
N ARG A 502 11.68 -37.90 22.69
CA ARG A 502 11.06 -38.97 23.52
C ARG A 502 9.53 -38.90 23.53
N GLU A 503 8.95 -37.78 23.17
CA GLU A 503 7.51 -37.53 23.20
C GLU A 503 6.85 -37.88 21.87
N ASP A 504 7.46 -37.45 20.74
CA ASP A 504 7.02 -37.78 19.36
C ASP A 504 8.23 -37.70 18.42
N ALA A 505 8.85 -38.86 18.15
CA ALA A 505 10.05 -38.94 17.31
C ALA A 505 9.75 -38.65 15.83
N ALA A 506 8.50 -38.85 15.37
CA ALA A 506 8.10 -38.58 14.00
C ALA A 506 7.97 -37.07 13.80
N LEU A 507 7.27 -36.39 14.70
CA LEU A 507 7.11 -34.94 14.67
C LEU A 507 8.45 -34.22 14.87
N PHE A 508 9.33 -34.75 15.73
CA PHE A 508 10.68 -34.24 15.92
C PHE A 508 11.47 -34.24 14.59
N ARG A 509 11.47 -35.38 13.88
CA ARG A 509 12.14 -35.46 12.56
C ARG A 509 11.50 -34.54 11.52
N ALA A 510 10.17 -34.51 11.45
CA ALA A 510 9.44 -33.64 10.54
C ALA A 510 9.76 -32.15 10.78
N SER A 511 9.95 -31.74 12.04
CA SER A 511 10.34 -30.35 12.38
C SER A 511 11.68 -29.98 11.78
N PHE A 512 12.69 -30.88 11.83
CA PHE A 512 14.01 -30.63 11.23
C PHE A 512 13.93 -30.55 9.69
N GLU A 513 13.05 -31.35 9.04
CA GLU A 513 12.82 -31.24 7.60
C GLU A 513 12.15 -29.89 7.25
N HIS A 514 11.19 -29.44 8.04
CA HIS A 514 10.57 -28.12 7.82
C HIS A 514 11.60 -26.98 7.97
N VAL A 515 12.50 -27.07 8.97
CA VAL A 515 13.58 -26.09 9.16
C VAL A 515 14.54 -26.10 7.97
N HIS A 516 15.00 -27.28 7.54
CA HIS A 516 15.86 -27.46 6.37
C HIS A 516 15.24 -26.80 5.12
N ASN A 517 14.00 -27.13 4.83
CA ASN A 517 13.29 -26.56 3.67
C ASN A 517 13.12 -25.05 3.75
N ALA A 518 12.94 -24.48 4.95
CA ALA A 518 12.80 -23.05 5.13
C ALA A 518 14.14 -22.32 5.01
N LEU A 519 15.20 -22.87 5.61
CA LEU A 519 16.57 -22.33 5.46
C LEU A 519 17.02 -22.40 3.98
N GLY A 520 16.73 -23.50 3.28
CA GLY A 520 17.00 -23.61 1.84
C GLY A 520 16.30 -22.56 0.97
N LYS A 521 15.19 -21.98 1.45
CA LYS A 521 14.49 -20.85 0.81
C LYS A 521 15.01 -19.48 1.24
N GLY A 522 16.00 -19.43 2.13
CA GLY A 522 16.55 -18.19 2.66
C GLY A 522 15.73 -17.57 3.80
N ASP A 523 14.82 -18.33 4.45
CA ASP A 523 14.01 -17.83 5.56
C ASP A 523 14.83 -17.66 6.86
N LEU A 524 14.34 -16.82 7.78
CA LEU A 524 14.83 -16.72 9.16
C LEU A 524 14.06 -17.71 10.05
N ILE A 525 14.79 -18.51 10.81
CA ILE A 525 14.21 -19.43 11.81
C ILE A 525 14.45 -18.87 13.20
N GLY A 526 13.39 -18.72 13.98
CA GLY A 526 13.45 -18.32 15.40
C GLY A 526 13.38 -19.53 16.32
N ILE A 527 14.33 -19.61 17.23
CA ILE A 527 14.36 -20.67 18.23
C ILE A 527 14.61 -20.11 19.63
N PHE A 528 14.13 -20.83 20.63
CA PHE A 528 14.46 -20.64 22.03
C PHE A 528 15.27 -21.84 22.49
N PRO A 529 16.64 -21.74 22.49
CA PRO A 529 17.51 -22.91 22.69
C PRO A 529 17.38 -23.55 24.08
N GLU A 530 16.85 -22.82 25.07
CA GLU A 530 16.52 -23.33 26.41
C GLU A 530 15.47 -24.46 26.33
N GLY A 531 14.56 -24.41 25.36
CA GLY A 531 13.53 -25.40 25.10
C GLY A 531 12.41 -25.43 26.14
N GLU A 532 12.39 -24.50 27.10
CA GLU A 532 11.33 -24.26 28.07
C GLU A 532 11.39 -22.81 28.55
N LEU A 533 10.28 -22.32 29.10
CA LEU A 533 10.20 -20.97 29.69
C LEU A 533 11.03 -20.93 30.96
N SER A 534 11.80 -19.86 31.17
CA SER A 534 12.54 -19.63 32.40
C SER A 534 11.59 -19.62 33.60
N ARG A 535 12.02 -20.24 34.70
CA ARG A 535 11.26 -20.34 35.96
C ARG A 535 11.65 -19.28 37.00
N ASP A 536 12.84 -18.73 36.86
CA ASP A 536 13.45 -17.79 37.79
C ASP A 536 13.86 -16.45 37.15
N GLY A 537 13.64 -16.30 35.84
CA GLY A 537 14.01 -15.11 35.07
C GLY A 537 15.46 -15.08 34.64
N LYS A 538 16.23 -16.12 34.90
CA LYS A 538 17.64 -16.25 34.48
C LYS A 538 17.73 -17.02 33.16
N LEU A 539 18.85 -16.84 32.47
CA LEU A 539 19.19 -17.57 31.27
C LEU A 539 19.48 -19.04 31.59
N GLY A 540 18.66 -19.93 31.03
CA GLY A 540 18.81 -21.37 31.16
C GLY A 540 19.94 -21.95 30.29
N ASP A 541 20.20 -23.26 30.44
CA ASP A 541 21.15 -23.94 29.58
C ASP A 541 20.63 -24.17 28.19
N TYR A 542 21.44 -23.90 27.18
CA TYR A 542 21.09 -24.12 25.79
C TYR A 542 21.24 -25.57 25.39
N LYS A 543 20.19 -26.13 24.78
CA LYS A 543 20.16 -27.55 24.35
C LYS A 543 20.93 -27.71 23.03
N ARG A 544 21.63 -28.87 22.90
CA ARG A 544 22.40 -29.23 21.68
C ARG A 544 21.55 -29.39 20.40
N GLY A 545 20.24 -29.14 20.44
CA GLY A 545 19.38 -29.14 19.27
C GLY A 545 19.80 -28.13 18.21
N ILE A 546 20.33 -26.97 18.64
CA ILE A 546 20.86 -25.94 17.76
C ILE A 546 22.08 -26.41 16.97
N GLU A 547 23.02 -27.12 17.63
CA GLU A 547 24.24 -27.67 17.00
C GLU A 547 23.86 -28.67 15.90
N ARG A 548 22.82 -29.50 16.12
CA ARG A 548 22.32 -30.44 15.10
C ARG A 548 21.72 -29.74 13.91
N MET A 549 21.01 -28.59 14.11
CA MET A 549 20.48 -27.78 13.03
C MET A 549 21.62 -27.17 12.22
N LEU A 550 22.59 -26.55 12.87
CA LEU A 550 23.75 -25.92 12.23
C LEU A 550 24.66 -26.91 11.50
N ALA A 551 24.83 -28.14 12.06
CA ALA A 551 25.60 -29.20 11.41
C ALA A 551 24.94 -29.71 10.11
N ARG A 552 23.62 -29.68 10.04
CA ARG A 552 22.86 -30.04 8.82
C ARG A 552 22.80 -28.90 7.82
N ASP A 553 22.50 -27.70 8.30
CA ASP A 553 22.29 -26.49 7.53
C ASP A 553 23.22 -25.38 8.02
N PRO A 554 24.43 -25.26 7.45
CA PRO A 554 25.46 -24.31 7.92
C PRO A 554 25.04 -22.88 7.54
N VAL A 555 24.35 -22.20 8.47
CA VAL A 555 23.90 -20.81 8.33
C VAL A 555 24.34 -19.98 9.54
N PRO A 556 24.49 -18.65 9.43
CA PRO A 556 24.80 -17.80 10.57
C PRO A 556 23.75 -17.94 11.67
N VAL A 557 24.20 -17.96 12.95
CA VAL A 557 23.32 -17.90 14.10
C VAL A 557 23.44 -16.54 14.80
N ILE A 558 22.29 -15.89 15.08
CA ILE A 558 22.26 -14.55 15.66
C ILE A 558 21.75 -14.65 17.08
N PRO A 559 22.62 -14.37 18.09
CA PRO A 559 22.20 -14.30 19.47
C PRO A 559 21.31 -13.08 19.69
N VAL A 560 20.15 -13.27 20.35
CA VAL A 560 19.24 -12.19 20.73
C VAL A 560 18.92 -12.30 22.20
N ALA A 561 18.93 -11.16 22.90
CA ALA A 561 18.57 -11.06 24.30
C ALA A 561 17.37 -10.16 24.49
N ILE A 562 16.33 -10.67 25.17
CA ILE A 562 15.19 -9.90 25.64
C ILE A 562 15.37 -9.67 27.14
N GLY A 563 15.46 -8.39 27.55
CA GLY A 563 15.58 -8.00 28.94
C GLY A 563 14.37 -7.23 29.47
N ASN A 564 14.26 -7.17 30.78
CA ASN A 564 13.20 -6.49 31.52
C ASN A 564 11.77 -7.05 31.29
N LEU A 565 11.68 -8.25 30.69
CA LEU A 565 10.39 -8.89 30.42
C LEU A 565 9.88 -9.72 31.62
N TRP A 566 10.79 -10.18 32.48
CA TRP A 566 10.44 -10.93 33.69
C TRP A 566 9.62 -10.08 34.66
N GLY A 567 8.51 -10.63 35.18
CA GLY A 567 7.55 -9.88 36.02
C GLY A 567 6.63 -8.93 35.25
N SER A 568 6.68 -8.93 33.91
CA SER A 568 5.74 -8.20 33.07
C SER A 568 4.39 -8.92 32.96
N LEU A 569 3.42 -8.28 32.26
CA LEU A 569 2.03 -8.70 32.18
C LEU A 569 1.79 -10.17 31.81
N PHE A 570 2.60 -10.75 30.91
CA PHE A 570 2.49 -12.13 30.41
C PHE A 570 3.68 -13.01 30.77
N SER A 571 4.52 -12.59 31.73
CA SER A 571 5.63 -13.43 32.15
C SER A 571 5.17 -14.58 33.04
N HIS A 572 5.97 -15.66 33.09
CA HIS A 572 5.64 -16.86 33.85
C HIS A 572 5.59 -16.63 35.39
N SER A 573 6.24 -15.57 35.90
CA SER A 573 6.38 -15.34 37.33
C SER A 573 5.52 -14.25 37.96
N GLY A 574 4.55 -13.70 37.33
CA GLY A 574 3.77 -12.65 38.01
C GLY A 574 2.83 -11.86 37.09
N GLY A 575 2.56 -12.39 35.93
CA GLY A 575 1.63 -11.80 34.98
C GLY A 575 0.16 -12.19 35.24
N LEU A 576 -0.68 -11.90 34.27
CA LEU A 576 -2.13 -12.17 34.25
C LEU A 576 -2.48 -13.61 34.66
N MET A 577 -1.56 -14.54 34.45
CA MET A 577 -1.74 -15.99 34.69
C MET A 577 -1.46 -16.44 36.14
N LYS A 578 -0.83 -15.62 37.00
CA LYS A 578 -0.43 -16.02 38.36
C LYS A 578 -0.66 -14.98 39.49
N GLY A 579 -1.38 -13.89 39.24
CA GLY A 579 -1.89 -13.00 40.31
C GLY A 579 -0.89 -12.09 41.03
N GLY A 580 0.36 -11.93 40.53
CA GLY A 580 1.39 -11.05 41.09
C GLY A 580 1.29 -9.58 40.64
N PRO A 581 2.11 -8.67 41.21
CA PRO A 581 2.13 -7.26 40.82
C PRO A 581 2.53 -7.11 39.34
N ARG A 582 1.70 -6.40 38.59
CA ARG A 582 1.77 -6.31 37.12
C ARG A 582 2.51 -5.05 36.70
N LYS A 583 3.59 -5.20 35.91
CA LYS A 583 4.25 -4.07 35.23
C LYS A 583 3.59 -3.85 33.88
N TRP A 584 2.59 -2.93 33.84
CA TRP A 584 2.04 -2.39 32.58
C TRP A 584 3.05 -1.45 31.94
N PHE A 585 3.09 -1.41 30.60
CA PHE A 585 4.02 -0.59 29.83
C PHE A 585 5.49 -0.79 30.23
N ALA A 586 5.85 -2.04 30.58
CA ALA A 586 7.23 -2.37 30.90
C ALA A 586 8.15 -1.98 29.73
N ARG A 587 9.30 -1.38 30.07
CA ARG A 587 10.33 -1.04 29.07
C ARG A 587 11.11 -2.31 28.76
N ILE A 588 10.81 -2.91 27.60
CA ILE A 588 11.46 -4.13 27.12
C ILE A 588 12.62 -3.73 26.22
N THR A 589 13.80 -4.28 26.48
CA THR A 589 14.96 -4.11 25.62
C THR A 589 15.20 -5.41 24.84
N VAL A 590 15.31 -5.29 23.52
CA VAL A 590 15.74 -6.39 22.63
C VAL A 590 17.09 -6.01 22.06
N GLN A 591 18.11 -6.77 22.41
CA GLN A 591 19.46 -6.63 21.85
C GLN A 591 19.74 -7.75 20.87
N ILE A 592 20.09 -7.39 19.64
CA ILE A 592 20.43 -8.31 18.56
C ILE A 592 21.96 -8.27 18.39
N GLY A 593 22.62 -9.39 18.69
CA GLY A 593 24.07 -9.52 18.62
C GLY A 593 24.58 -9.68 17.18
N VAL A 594 25.89 -9.65 17.03
CA VAL A 594 26.57 -9.89 15.75
C VAL A 594 26.35 -11.36 15.35
N PRO A 595 26.13 -11.67 14.07
CA PRO A 595 26.05 -13.05 13.59
C PRO A 595 27.28 -13.87 13.96
N LEU A 596 27.07 -15.05 14.49
CA LEU A 596 28.09 -16.03 14.81
C LEU A 596 28.19 -17.08 13.69
N PRO A 597 29.36 -17.73 13.50
CA PRO A 597 29.54 -18.72 12.44
C PRO A 597 28.71 -19.99 12.69
N PRO A 598 28.52 -20.84 11.66
CA PRO A 598 27.71 -22.07 11.78
C PRO A 598 28.27 -23.11 12.74
N GLU A 599 29.55 -23.05 13.04
CA GLU A 599 30.28 -23.97 13.97
C GLU A 599 30.04 -23.64 15.45
N THR A 600 29.32 -22.57 15.73
CA THR A 600 29.06 -22.10 17.12
C THR A 600 28.36 -23.17 17.95
N THR A 601 28.92 -23.48 19.09
CA THR A 601 28.34 -24.41 20.06
C THR A 601 27.20 -23.77 20.87
N ALA A 602 26.38 -24.62 21.49
CA ALA A 602 25.31 -24.14 22.38
C ALA A 602 25.86 -23.33 23.57
N ALA A 603 27.05 -23.70 24.08
CA ALA A 603 27.69 -22.98 25.17
C ALA A 603 28.18 -21.59 24.77
N GLU A 604 28.86 -21.46 23.62
CA GLU A 604 29.30 -20.17 23.07
C GLU A 604 28.13 -19.25 22.76
N LEU A 605 27.04 -19.81 22.19
CA LEU A 605 25.83 -19.07 21.89
C LEU A 605 25.16 -18.56 23.17
N LYS A 606 25.11 -19.38 24.24
CA LYS A 606 24.61 -18.97 25.56
C LYS A 606 25.44 -17.83 26.13
N GLU A 607 26.77 -17.94 26.07
CA GLU A 607 27.67 -16.89 26.54
C GLU A 607 27.49 -15.59 25.78
N ALA A 608 27.34 -15.66 24.44
CA ALA A 608 27.05 -14.49 23.63
C ALA A 608 25.70 -13.83 24.01
N THR A 609 24.66 -14.63 24.30
CA THR A 609 23.37 -14.12 24.78
C THR A 609 23.49 -13.49 26.17
N GLN A 610 24.28 -14.12 27.08
CA GLN A 610 24.53 -13.56 28.42
C GLN A 610 25.23 -12.20 28.34
N ARG A 611 26.26 -12.07 27.50
CA ARG A 611 26.94 -10.77 27.27
C ARG A 611 26.00 -9.67 26.77
N LEU A 612 24.96 -10.02 26.02
CA LEU A 612 23.95 -9.07 25.61
C LEU A 612 23.01 -8.69 26.76
N LEU A 613 22.67 -9.64 27.65
CA LEU A 613 21.88 -9.37 28.86
C LEU A 613 22.63 -8.47 29.84
N ASP A 614 23.94 -8.69 30.01
CA ASP A 614 24.80 -7.92 30.93
C ASP A 614 24.97 -6.43 30.47
N LYS A 615 24.69 -6.12 29.22
CA LYS A 615 24.71 -4.74 28.65
C LYS A 615 23.43 -3.97 28.88
N GLN A 616 22.38 -4.59 29.38
CA GLN A 616 21.05 -4.00 29.58
C GLN A 616 20.90 -3.38 30.95
#